data_e5b8c56e4fd1ba38f88ac8dce38f80c3
#
_entry.id   e5b8c56e4fd1ba38f88ac8dce38f80c3
#
_cell.length_a   1.000
_cell.length_b   1.000
_cell.length_c   1.000
_cell.angle_alpha   90.00
_cell.angle_beta   90.00
_cell.angle_gamma   90.00
#
_symmetry.space_group_name_H-M   'P 1'
#
loop_
_entity.id
_entity.type
_entity.pdbx_description
1 polymer ?
#
loop_
_entity_poly.entity_id
_entity_poly.type
_entity_poly.pdbx_seq_one_letter_code
_entity_poly.pdbx_strand_id
1 'polypeptide(L)'
;MSGLTGLIIFLYQAKHICDNVKYELMTLCGKRLIELSTISGGVMSWKYLDGARFSSQKTMVLGGYSHGSASISVAFYMLFLQTHDNTYMKAFEMALKHDRSFFSEDIKGWVDGRDTEHKMDSGSWCHGSTGIALSRLQLISLGYYDQLIKKELHYAI
;
A
#
# COMPACT_ATOMS: atom_id res chain seq x y z
N MET A 1 8.09 -2.45 -7.50
CA MET A 1 7.45 -2.62 -6.17
C MET A 1 6.15 -3.40 -6.27
N SER A 2 5.25 -3.07 -7.17
CA SER A 2 3.96 -3.78 -7.34
C SER A 2 4.11 -5.31 -7.47
N GLY A 3 5.16 -5.80 -8.13
CA GLY A 3 5.43 -7.23 -8.23
C GLY A 3 5.71 -7.91 -6.89
N LEU A 4 6.53 -7.28 -6.01
CA LEU A 4 6.83 -7.82 -4.68
C LEU A 4 5.59 -7.83 -3.79
N THR A 5 4.82 -6.75 -3.81
CA THR A 5 3.56 -6.62 -3.05
C THR A 5 2.54 -7.66 -3.51
N GLY A 6 2.34 -7.77 -4.83
CA GLY A 6 1.42 -8.76 -5.40
C GLY A 6 1.83 -10.20 -5.07
N LEU A 7 3.13 -10.49 -5.06
CA LEU A 7 3.63 -11.82 -4.68
C LEU A 7 3.36 -12.13 -3.19
N ILE A 8 3.56 -11.17 -2.28
CA ILE A 8 3.23 -11.36 -0.85
C ILE A 8 1.74 -11.66 -0.69
N ILE A 9 0.85 -10.84 -1.30
CA ILE A 9 -0.60 -11.02 -1.21
C ILE A 9 -1.02 -12.37 -1.78
N PHE A 10 -0.48 -12.76 -2.94
CA PHE A 10 -0.73 -14.06 -3.55
C PHE A 10 -0.30 -15.21 -2.64
N LEU A 11 0.94 -15.19 -2.16
CA LEU A 11 1.50 -16.26 -1.31
C LEU A 11 0.72 -16.40 0.00
N TYR A 12 0.31 -15.29 0.61
CA TYR A 12 -0.51 -15.33 1.83
C TYR A 12 -1.83 -16.08 1.62
N GLN A 13 -2.47 -15.88 0.47
CA GLN A 13 -3.75 -16.48 0.13
C GLN A 13 -3.64 -17.90 -0.48
N ALA A 14 -2.48 -18.27 -0.99
CA ALA A 14 -2.27 -19.55 -1.69
C ALA A 14 -2.35 -20.75 -0.73
N LYS A 15 -3.34 -21.62 -0.92
CA LYS A 15 -3.59 -22.78 -0.03
C LYS A 15 -2.70 -23.97 -0.33
N HIS A 16 -2.17 -24.07 -1.56
CA HIS A 16 -1.45 -25.27 -2.05
C HIS A 16 0.07 -25.15 -2.06
N ILE A 17 0.61 -24.04 -1.53
CA ILE A 17 2.05 -23.82 -1.42
C ILE A 17 2.50 -24.21 0.00
N CYS A 18 3.61 -24.92 0.11
CA CYS A 18 4.21 -25.29 1.39
C CYS A 18 4.49 -24.05 2.26
N ASP A 19 4.13 -24.13 3.53
CA ASP A 19 4.21 -22.97 4.44
C ASP A 19 5.64 -22.42 4.62
N ASN A 20 6.64 -23.29 4.63
CA ASN A 20 8.04 -22.86 4.70
C ASN A 20 8.44 -22.04 3.47
N VAL A 21 8.02 -22.45 2.27
CA VAL A 21 8.28 -21.71 1.03
C VAL A 21 7.58 -20.38 1.02
N LYS A 22 6.32 -20.33 1.47
CA LYS A 22 5.58 -19.06 1.63
C LYS A 22 6.32 -18.13 2.57
N TYR A 23 6.68 -18.62 3.76
CA TYR A 23 7.35 -17.85 4.79
C TYR A 23 8.66 -17.23 4.26
N GLU A 24 9.51 -18.04 3.64
CA GLU A 24 10.80 -17.58 3.08
C GLU A 24 10.60 -16.52 1.99
N LEU A 25 9.76 -16.79 1.00
CA LEU A 25 9.54 -15.88 -0.12
C LEU A 25 8.85 -14.58 0.31
N MET A 26 7.85 -14.67 1.18
CA MET A 26 7.17 -13.48 1.71
C MET A 26 8.14 -12.61 2.52
N THR A 27 8.96 -13.23 3.37
CA THR A 27 9.96 -12.52 4.19
C THR A 27 11.02 -11.85 3.31
N LEU A 28 11.50 -12.54 2.27
CA LEU A 28 12.46 -11.97 1.32
C LEU A 28 11.86 -10.74 0.60
N CYS A 29 10.62 -10.86 0.12
CA CYS A 29 9.91 -9.74 -0.51
C CYS A 29 9.71 -8.57 0.46
N GLY A 30 9.33 -8.85 1.72
CA GLY A 30 9.12 -7.83 2.74
C GLY A 30 10.39 -7.08 3.10
N LYS A 31 11.51 -7.78 3.30
CA LYS A 31 12.82 -7.16 3.50
C LYS A 31 13.19 -6.26 2.33
N ARG A 32 12.98 -6.73 1.11
CA ARG A 32 13.27 -5.94 -0.09
C ARG A 32 12.39 -4.69 -0.21
N LEU A 33 11.12 -4.76 0.18
CA LEU A 33 10.25 -3.59 0.23
C LEU A 33 10.75 -2.55 1.25
N ILE A 34 11.22 -2.98 2.42
CA ILE A 34 11.81 -2.09 3.44
C ILE A 34 13.09 -1.44 2.90
N GLU A 35 14.01 -2.20 2.31
CA GLU A 35 15.25 -1.67 1.71
C GLU A 35 15.00 -0.62 0.61
N LEU A 36 13.97 -0.80 -0.18
CA LEU A 36 13.59 0.11 -1.27
C LEU A 36 12.83 1.35 -0.79
N SER A 37 12.47 1.41 0.49
CA SER A 37 11.69 2.51 1.06
C SER A 37 12.55 3.71 1.43
N THR A 38 11.89 4.84 1.55
CA THR A 38 12.42 6.04 2.22
C THR A 38 11.55 6.33 3.43
N ILE A 39 12.17 6.50 4.59
CA ILE A 39 11.48 6.84 5.84
C ILE A 39 11.75 8.31 6.16
N SER A 40 10.70 9.08 6.34
CA SER A 40 10.78 10.49 6.74
C SER A 40 9.53 10.90 7.52
N GLY A 41 9.68 11.60 8.64
CA GLY A 41 8.54 12.08 9.44
C GLY A 41 7.61 10.97 9.97
N GLY A 42 8.12 9.76 10.14
CA GLY A 42 7.33 8.61 10.58
C GLY A 42 6.36 8.06 9.52
N VAL A 43 6.63 8.33 8.26
CA VAL A 43 5.98 7.70 7.09
C VAL A 43 7.01 6.93 6.28
N MET A 44 6.57 5.86 5.64
CA MET A 44 7.37 5.03 4.74
C MET A 44 6.81 5.13 3.33
N SER A 45 7.64 5.52 2.39
CA SER A 45 7.25 5.79 1.01
C SER A 45 8.20 5.13 0.01
N TRP A 46 7.73 4.95 -1.22
CA TRP A 46 8.49 4.32 -2.30
C TRP A 46 8.50 5.20 -3.53
N LYS A 47 9.68 5.42 -4.09
CA LYS A 47 9.84 6.13 -5.35
C LYS A 47 9.38 5.25 -6.51
N TYR A 48 8.52 5.78 -7.34
CA TYR A 48 8.08 5.18 -8.59
C TYR A 48 8.76 5.91 -9.76
N LEU A 49 9.33 5.15 -10.68
CA LEU A 49 9.85 5.70 -11.94
C LEU A 49 8.71 5.63 -12.97
N ASP A 50 8.30 6.76 -13.50
CA ASP A 50 7.37 6.80 -14.63
C ASP A 50 8.07 6.27 -15.89
N GLY A 51 7.97 4.96 -16.10
CA GLY A 51 8.58 4.28 -17.26
C GLY A 51 7.89 4.58 -18.59
N ALA A 52 6.75 5.27 -18.59
CA ALA A 52 5.97 5.53 -19.80
C ALA A 52 6.44 6.77 -20.56
N ARG A 53 7.25 7.63 -19.94
CA ARG A 53 7.76 8.86 -20.57
C ARG A 53 9.27 8.94 -20.41
N PHE A 54 9.97 8.39 -21.37
CA PHE A 54 11.44 8.40 -21.48
C PHE A 54 12.11 9.81 -21.48
N SER A 55 11.36 10.88 -21.36
CA SER A 55 11.87 12.25 -21.46
C SER A 55 11.96 13.01 -20.13
N SER A 56 11.35 12.54 -19.04
CA SER A 56 11.52 13.14 -17.72
C SER A 56 11.64 12.05 -16.66
N GLN A 57 12.82 11.92 -16.04
CA GLN A 57 13.06 11.06 -14.87
C GLN A 57 12.35 11.64 -13.63
N LYS A 58 11.03 11.90 -13.71
CA LYS A 58 10.27 12.39 -12.57
C LYS A 58 10.00 11.21 -11.66
N THR A 59 10.68 11.15 -10.53
CA THR A 59 10.35 10.25 -9.43
C THR A 59 9.09 10.72 -8.75
N MET A 60 8.08 9.86 -8.70
CA MET A 60 6.81 10.12 -8.02
C MET A 60 6.68 9.22 -6.80
N VAL A 61 5.98 9.71 -5.81
CA VAL A 61 5.55 8.94 -4.64
C VAL A 61 4.03 8.82 -4.73
N LEU A 62 3.51 7.60 -4.73
CA LEU A 62 2.12 7.34 -5.10
C LEU A 62 1.35 6.73 -3.93
N GLY A 63 0.10 7.19 -3.76
CA GLY A 63 -0.96 6.49 -3.07
C GLY A 63 -1.64 5.46 -3.97
N GLY A 64 -2.72 4.81 -3.45
CA GLY A 64 -3.53 3.87 -4.21
C GLY A 64 -3.02 2.42 -4.19
N TYR A 65 -3.77 1.54 -4.86
CA TYR A 65 -3.59 0.09 -4.71
C TYR A 65 -2.52 -0.50 -5.63
N SER A 66 -2.53 -0.15 -6.91
CA SER A 66 -1.65 -0.81 -7.88
C SER A 66 -0.18 -0.43 -7.75
N HIS A 67 0.09 0.84 -7.51
CA HIS A 67 1.45 1.40 -7.55
C HIS A 67 1.87 2.12 -6.28
N GLY A 68 1.00 2.20 -5.28
CA GLY A 68 1.20 3.01 -4.08
C GLY A 68 1.18 2.27 -2.77
N SER A 69 1.15 3.04 -1.72
CA SER A 69 1.28 2.59 -0.34
C SER A 69 0.06 1.83 0.19
N ALA A 70 -1.11 1.91 -0.46
CA ALA A 70 -2.31 1.19 -0.02
C ALA A 70 -2.12 -0.33 -0.05
N SER A 71 -1.68 -0.92 -1.18
CA SER A 71 -1.43 -2.36 -1.25
C SER A 71 -0.18 -2.78 -0.47
N ILE A 72 0.82 -1.91 -0.38
CA ILE A 72 2.04 -2.19 0.38
C ILE A 72 1.71 -2.31 1.87
N SER A 73 0.81 -1.48 2.40
CA SER A 73 0.33 -1.61 3.78
C SER A 73 -0.37 -2.95 4.02
N VAL A 74 -1.24 -3.37 3.11
CA VAL A 74 -1.88 -4.70 3.20
C VAL A 74 -0.85 -5.83 3.22
N ALA A 75 0.17 -5.76 2.34
CA ALA A 75 1.22 -6.78 2.28
C ALA A 75 2.05 -6.84 3.58
N PHE A 76 2.39 -5.70 4.18
CA PHE A 76 3.09 -5.68 5.47
C PHE A 76 2.22 -6.20 6.62
N TYR A 77 0.92 -5.92 6.61
CA TYR A 77 0.04 -6.48 7.61
C TYR A 77 -0.09 -8.00 7.48
N MET A 78 -0.18 -8.53 6.25
CA MET A 78 -0.14 -9.97 6.00
C MET A 78 1.18 -10.60 6.46
N LEU A 79 2.32 -9.94 6.22
CA LEU A 79 3.62 -10.38 6.72
C LEU A 79 3.66 -10.42 8.25
N PHE A 80 3.14 -9.39 8.92
CA PHE A 80 3.03 -9.40 10.38
C PHE A 80 2.19 -10.58 10.89
N LEU A 81 1.03 -10.83 10.29
CA LEU A 81 0.18 -11.96 10.68
C LEU A 81 0.87 -13.31 10.46
N GLN A 82 1.67 -13.45 9.41
CA GLN A 82 2.39 -14.67 9.08
C GLN A 82 3.64 -14.91 9.96
N THR A 83 4.34 -13.84 10.33
CA THR A 83 5.66 -13.94 10.98
C THR A 83 5.66 -13.57 12.44
N HIS A 84 4.66 -12.80 12.90
CA HIS A 84 4.61 -12.14 14.21
C HIS A 84 5.80 -11.19 14.49
N ASP A 85 6.52 -10.77 13.42
CA ASP A 85 7.64 -9.82 13.54
C ASP A 85 7.10 -8.38 13.55
N ASN A 86 7.32 -7.69 14.65
CA ASN A 86 6.91 -6.30 14.85
C ASN A 86 7.56 -5.31 13.87
N THR A 87 8.63 -5.70 13.20
CA THR A 87 9.22 -4.89 12.11
C THR A 87 8.19 -4.65 11.00
N TYR A 88 7.43 -5.68 10.64
CA TYR A 88 6.38 -5.57 9.64
C TYR A 88 5.15 -4.80 10.13
N MET A 89 4.81 -4.89 11.42
CA MET A 89 3.74 -4.05 11.99
C MET A 89 4.10 -2.57 11.93
N LYS A 90 5.32 -2.20 12.31
CA LYS A 90 5.81 -0.82 12.18
C LYS A 90 5.83 -0.34 10.72
N ALA A 91 6.28 -1.19 9.79
CA ALA A 91 6.27 -0.88 8.36
C ALA A 91 4.84 -0.69 7.83
N PHE A 92 3.90 -1.53 8.26
CA PHE A 92 2.47 -1.38 7.97
C PHE A 92 1.93 -0.02 8.41
N GLU A 93 2.13 0.34 9.68
CA GLU A 93 1.64 1.61 10.23
C GLU A 93 2.20 2.82 9.47
N MET A 94 3.50 2.81 9.16
CA MET A 94 4.15 3.88 8.40
C MET A 94 3.67 3.95 6.95
N ALA A 95 3.43 2.81 6.29
CA ALA A 95 2.89 2.74 4.94
C ALA A 95 1.43 3.20 4.89
N LEU A 96 0.61 2.78 5.86
CA LEU A 96 -0.79 3.21 5.98
C LEU A 96 -0.89 4.71 6.24
N LYS A 97 -0.02 5.25 7.12
CA LYS A 97 0.06 6.69 7.37
C LYS A 97 0.44 7.46 6.10
N HIS A 98 1.35 6.93 5.29
CA HIS A 98 1.70 7.53 4.01
C HIS A 98 0.51 7.52 3.05
N ASP A 99 -0.21 6.41 2.92
CA ASP A 99 -1.40 6.32 2.08
C ASP A 99 -2.49 7.31 2.52
N ARG A 100 -2.69 7.46 3.83
CA ARG A 100 -3.62 8.43 4.42
C ARG A 100 -3.25 9.89 4.12
N SER A 101 -1.98 10.19 3.88
CA SER A 101 -1.55 11.56 3.55
C SER A 101 -2.03 12.06 2.20
N PHE A 102 -2.54 11.17 1.34
CA PHE A 102 -3.19 11.56 0.07
C PHE A 102 -4.67 11.90 0.22
N PHE A 103 -5.28 11.68 1.39
CA PHE A 103 -6.67 12.06 1.62
C PHE A 103 -6.82 13.58 1.67
N SER A 104 -7.79 14.10 0.94
CA SER A 104 -8.17 15.51 0.93
C SER A 104 -9.57 15.71 1.47
N GLU A 105 -9.70 16.54 2.49
CA GLU A 105 -11.00 16.88 3.08
C GLU A 105 -11.87 17.69 2.10
N ASP A 106 -11.27 18.41 1.15
CA ASP A 106 -11.99 19.24 0.19
C ASP A 106 -12.79 18.41 -0.80
N ILE A 107 -12.19 17.31 -1.30
CA ILE A 107 -12.84 16.41 -2.27
C ILE A 107 -13.43 15.16 -1.61
N LYS A 108 -13.21 14.98 -0.29
CA LYS A 108 -13.61 13.78 0.45
C LYS A 108 -13.11 12.47 -0.18
N GLY A 109 -11.89 12.51 -0.74
CA GLY A 109 -11.30 11.40 -1.47
C GLY A 109 -9.76 11.45 -1.48
N TRP A 110 -9.14 10.51 -2.18
CA TRP A 110 -7.68 10.41 -2.28
C TRP A 110 -7.17 11.06 -3.56
N VAL A 111 -6.30 12.04 -3.40
CA VAL A 111 -5.67 12.75 -4.51
C VAL A 111 -4.74 11.80 -5.27
N ASP A 112 -4.86 11.79 -6.59
CA ASP A 112 -3.91 11.11 -7.46
C ASP A 112 -2.55 11.84 -7.41
N GLY A 113 -1.53 11.21 -6.83
CA GLY A 113 -0.20 11.80 -6.66
C GLY A 113 0.55 12.09 -7.98
N ARG A 114 0.00 11.70 -9.12
CA ARG A 114 0.53 12.02 -10.46
C ARG A 114 0.11 13.40 -10.93
N ASP A 115 -1.06 13.85 -10.49
CA ASP A 115 -1.59 15.18 -10.81
C ASP A 115 -1.48 16.10 -9.60
N THR A 116 -0.45 16.91 -9.59
CA THR A 116 -0.20 17.87 -8.51
C THR A 116 -0.92 19.21 -8.69
N GLU A 117 -1.47 19.46 -9.90
CA GLU A 117 -2.15 20.71 -10.25
C GLU A 117 -3.65 20.62 -9.98
N HIS A 118 -4.27 19.50 -10.34
CA HIS A 118 -5.70 19.26 -10.12
C HIS A 118 -5.86 18.22 -9.03
N LYS A 119 -6.18 18.64 -7.82
CA LYS A 119 -6.46 17.74 -6.70
C LYS A 119 -7.76 16.99 -6.95
N MET A 120 -7.71 15.98 -7.80
CA MET A 120 -8.85 15.15 -8.15
C MET A 120 -8.64 13.70 -7.68
N ASP A 121 -9.71 13.08 -7.21
CA ASP A 121 -9.77 11.64 -7.08
C ASP A 121 -10.05 11.04 -8.46
N SER A 122 -9.19 10.16 -8.93
CA SER A 122 -9.39 9.50 -10.22
C SER A 122 -10.50 8.44 -10.18
N GLY A 123 -11.01 8.08 -9.00
CA GLY A 123 -11.95 6.98 -8.81
C GLY A 123 -11.40 5.61 -9.25
N SER A 124 -10.13 5.57 -9.68
CA SER A 124 -9.54 4.37 -10.27
C SER A 124 -9.03 3.39 -9.22
N TRP A 125 -8.99 2.10 -9.60
CA TRP A 125 -8.37 1.07 -8.78
C TRP A 125 -6.86 1.32 -8.55
N CYS A 126 -6.17 1.86 -9.56
CA CYS A 126 -4.73 2.03 -9.49
C CYS A 126 -4.30 3.13 -8.52
N HIS A 127 -4.97 4.28 -8.54
CA HIS A 127 -4.50 5.50 -7.89
C HIS A 127 -5.58 6.27 -7.11
N GLY A 128 -6.84 5.83 -7.14
CA GLY A 128 -7.98 6.53 -6.55
C GLY A 128 -8.72 5.72 -5.50
N SER A 129 -9.89 6.24 -5.12
CA SER A 129 -10.72 5.72 -4.03
C SER A 129 -11.11 4.26 -4.17
N THR A 130 -11.37 3.74 -5.37
CA THR A 130 -11.69 2.30 -5.54
C THR A 130 -10.58 1.39 -5.04
N GLY A 131 -9.31 1.72 -5.31
CA GLY A 131 -8.18 0.94 -4.78
C GLY A 131 -8.01 1.09 -3.26
N ILE A 132 -8.32 2.27 -2.73
CA ILE A 132 -8.35 2.52 -1.29
C ILE A 132 -9.43 1.67 -0.62
N ALA A 133 -10.67 1.67 -1.15
CA ALA A 133 -11.75 0.81 -0.65
C ALA A 133 -11.32 -0.66 -0.59
N LEU A 134 -10.70 -1.18 -1.66
CA LEU A 134 -10.19 -2.55 -1.72
C LEU A 134 -9.17 -2.81 -0.60
N SER A 135 -8.20 -1.92 -0.39
CA SER A 135 -7.20 -2.08 0.66
C SER A 135 -7.84 -2.09 2.06
N ARG A 136 -8.82 -1.23 2.32
CA ARG A 136 -9.53 -1.16 3.62
C ARG A 136 -10.37 -2.41 3.87
N LEU A 137 -11.09 -2.90 2.86
CA LEU A 137 -11.82 -4.16 2.93
C LEU A 137 -10.90 -5.35 3.23
N GLN A 138 -9.73 -5.41 2.60
CA GLN A 138 -8.74 -6.45 2.89
C GLN A 138 -8.22 -6.35 4.32
N LEU A 139 -7.84 -5.15 4.80
CA LEU A 139 -7.40 -4.97 6.18
C LEU A 139 -8.47 -5.38 7.19
N ILE A 140 -9.74 -4.99 6.97
CA ILE A 140 -10.86 -5.39 7.81
C ILE A 140 -11.04 -6.92 7.78
N SER A 141 -10.96 -7.56 6.62
CA SER A 141 -11.09 -9.02 6.49
C SER A 141 -9.97 -9.78 7.18
N LEU A 142 -8.80 -9.16 7.33
CA LEU A 142 -7.65 -9.68 8.08
C LEU A 142 -7.71 -9.39 9.59
N GLY A 143 -8.77 -8.73 10.06
CA GLY A 143 -8.97 -8.41 11.47
C GLY A 143 -8.36 -7.09 11.93
N TYR A 144 -7.87 -6.25 11.02
CA TYR A 144 -7.37 -4.92 11.40
C TYR A 144 -8.52 -3.93 11.56
N TYR A 145 -8.53 -3.24 12.71
CA TYR A 145 -9.48 -2.17 13.01
C TYR A 145 -8.79 -1.01 13.71
N ASP A 146 -9.02 0.19 13.20
CA ASP A 146 -8.76 1.43 13.92
C ASP A 146 -9.96 2.39 13.77
N GLN A 147 -9.90 3.54 14.42
CA GLN A 147 -11.01 4.52 14.41
C GLN A 147 -11.29 5.10 13.01
N LEU A 148 -10.31 5.09 12.12
CA LEU A 148 -10.39 5.72 10.80
C LEU A 148 -10.82 4.74 9.70
N ILE A 149 -10.51 3.44 9.82
CA ILE A 149 -10.66 2.48 8.73
C ILE A 149 -12.07 2.43 8.13
N LYS A 150 -13.10 2.49 9.00
CA LYS A 150 -14.51 2.49 8.54
C LYS A 150 -14.90 3.80 7.88
N LYS A 151 -14.42 4.93 8.42
CA LYS A 151 -14.67 6.26 7.85
C LYS A 151 -14.02 6.36 6.48
N GLU A 152 -12.81 5.89 6.35
CA GLU A 152 -12.06 5.83 5.09
C GLU A 152 -12.78 4.96 4.04
N LEU A 153 -13.28 3.79 4.44
CA LEU A 153 -14.05 2.94 3.55
C LEU A 153 -15.33 3.64 3.06
N HIS A 154 -16.00 4.36 3.93
CA HIS A 154 -17.21 5.13 3.57
C HIS A 154 -16.92 6.24 2.55
N TYR A 155 -15.78 6.92 2.67
CA TYR A 155 -15.39 7.95 1.69
C TYR A 155 -14.87 7.38 0.37
N ALA A 156 -14.42 6.13 0.37
CA ALA A 156 -13.87 5.48 -0.81
C ALA A 156 -14.90 4.72 -1.67
N ILE A 157 -16.17 4.68 -1.25
CA ILE A 157 -17.30 4.08 -1.95
C ILE A 157 -18.27 5.17 -2.43
#